data_aa88b16b06061b1c2aaabbabaa6cb924
#
_entry.id   aa88b16b06061b1c2aaabbabaa6cb924
#
_cell.length_a   1.000
_cell.length_b   1.000
_cell.length_c   1.000
_cell.angle_alpha   90.00
_cell.angle_beta   90.00
_cell.angle_gamma   90.00
#
_symmetry.space_group_name_H-M   'P 1'
#
loop_
_entity.id
_entity.type
_entity.pdbx_description
1 polymer ?
#
loop_
_entity_poly.entity_id
_entity_poly.type
_entity_poly.pdbx_seq_one_letter_code
_entity_poly.pdbx_strand_id
1 'polypeptide(L)'
;MVRTSGELHPEARQEVGYKHSGGVQPPAAEAHCDASPDRIDAMAQRLYQERFPEALPYQRFIYSSFWRTFSPPPQDYPLALCDGNSVGDEEGVPNTLFIVDRIPEREEMLRPVPDEDKKVAAAIFHHNPDHRWWYFSNMTRDEVLLVVFHDSRRKRPWRVPHTAFHDKSRSDAHPRESIEFRSIGYFS
;
A
#
# COMPACT_ATOMS: atom_id res chain seq x y z
N MET A 1 1.28 7.06 -10.46
CA MET A 1 -0.14 7.23 -10.12
C MET A 1 -0.80 5.88 -10.27
N VAL A 2 -1.36 5.33 -9.23
CA VAL A 2 -2.07 4.04 -9.27
C VAL A 2 -3.56 4.35 -9.07
N ARG A 3 -4.38 3.99 -10.05
CA ARG A 3 -5.84 4.08 -9.95
C ARG A 3 -6.38 2.72 -9.55
N THR A 4 -7.17 2.65 -8.50
CA THR A 4 -7.91 1.46 -8.11
C THR A 4 -9.39 1.67 -8.42
N SER A 5 -10.04 0.69 -9.05
CA SER A 5 -11.46 0.73 -9.39
C SER A 5 -12.20 -0.40 -8.70
N GLY A 6 -13.36 -0.09 -8.14
CA GLY A 6 -14.28 -1.08 -7.58
C GLY A 6 -15.08 -1.87 -8.62
N GLU A 7 -15.04 -1.48 -9.89
CA GLU A 7 -15.80 -2.13 -10.97
C GLU A 7 -15.27 -3.48 -11.43
N LEU A 8 -14.30 -4.06 -10.75
CA LEU A 8 -13.94 -5.44 -11.04
C LEU A 8 -15.13 -6.34 -10.71
N HIS A 9 -15.55 -7.09 -11.74
CA HIS A 9 -16.58 -8.11 -11.62
C HIS A 9 -16.39 -8.90 -10.32
N PRO A 10 -17.46 -9.22 -9.58
CA PRO A 10 -17.36 -10.02 -8.34
C PRO A 10 -16.55 -11.31 -8.52
N GLU A 11 -16.58 -11.89 -9.70
CA GLU A 11 -15.79 -13.07 -10.08
C GLU A 11 -14.28 -12.81 -10.13
N ALA A 12 -13.84 -11.65 -10.59
CA ALA A 12 -12.42 -11.28 -10.61
C ALA A 12 -11.83 -11.07 -9.21
N ARG A 13 -12.69 -10.80 -8.21
CA ARG A 13 -12.30 -10.64 -6.80
C ARG A 13 -12.05 -11.98 -6.09
N GLN A 14 -12.44 -13.10 -6.68
CA GLN A 14 -12.26 -14.44 -6.12
C GLN A 14 -11.01 -15.15 -6.69
N GLU A 15 -10.42 -14.62 -7.75
CA GLU A 15 -9.20 -15.19 -8.32
C GLU A 15 -8.00 -14.88 -7.42
N VAL A 16 -7.22 -15.89 -7.11
CA VAL A 16 -5.91 -15.73 -6.50
C VAL A 16 -4.98 -15.09 -7.53
N GLY A 17 -4.65 -13.82 -7.31
CA GLY A 17 -3.93 -12.99 -8.28
C GLY A 17 -4.88 -12.17 -9.16
N TYR A 18 -4.44 -11.01 -9.54
CA TYR A 18 -5.21 -10.12 -10.42
C TYR A 18 -4.46 -9.86 -11.72
N LYS A 19 -5.22 -9.77 -12.81
CA LYS A 19 -4.67 -9.40 -14.12
C LYS A 19 -4.46 -7.89 -14.17
N HIS A 20 -3.29 -7.47 -14.58
CA HIS A 20 -3.00 -6.07 -14.88
C HIS A 20 -3.85 -5.63 -16.09
N SER A 21 -4.94 -4.93 -15.85
CA SER A 21 -5.77 -4.36 -16.91
C SER A 21 -5.60 -2.84 -16.91
N GLY A 22 -4.76 -2.32 -17.81
CA GLY A 22 -4.74 -0.88 -18.13
C GLY A 22 -4.47 0.10 -16.97
N GLY A 23 -3.77 -0.32 -15.91
CA GLY A 23 -3.43 0.54 -14.76
C GLY A 23 -4.51 0.65 -13.68
N VAL A 24 -5.60 -0.08 -13.79
CA VAL A 24 -6.64 -0.22 -12.77
C VAL A 24 -6.40 -1.52 -12.01
N GLN A 25 -6.35 -1.45 -10.68
CA GLN A 25 -6.13 -2.60 -9.81
C GLN A 25 -7.30 -2.79 -8.84
N PRO A 26 -7.62 -4.03 -8.44
CA PRO A 26 -8.59 -4.26 -7.38
C PRO A 26 -8.07 -3.68 -6.05
N PRO A 27 -8.97 -3.40 -5.10
CA PRO A 27 -8.58 -3.05 -3.75
C PRO A 27 -7.72 -4.17 -3.12
N ALA A 28 -6.56 -3.81 -2.57
CA ALA A 28 -5.72 -4.77 -1.85
C ALA A 28 -6.39 -5.16 -0.53
N ALA A 29 -6.60 -6.46 -0.34
CA ALA A 29 -7.29 -7.02 0.83
C ALA A 29 -6.32 -7.47 1.94
N GLU A 30 -5.03 -7.59 1.65
CA GLU A 30 -4.01 -7.89 2.64
C GLU A 30 -3.64 -6.63 3.43
N ALA A 31 -3.44 -6.75 4.73
CA ALA A 31 -2.85 -5.69 5.54
C ALA A 31 -1.37 -5.53 5.18
N HIS A 32 -0.99 -4.38 4.63
CA HIS A 32 0.35 -4.17 4.08
C HIS A 32 0.84 -2.73 4.25
N CYS A 33 2.15 -2.57 4.08
CA CYS A 33 2.80 -1.31 3.70
C CYS A 33 3.42 -1.48 2.32
N ASP A 34 3.28 -0.48 1.46
CA ASP A 34 3.62 -0.53 0.03
C ASP A 34 5.10 -0.67 -0.30
N ALA A 35 5.98 -0.60 0.67
CA ALA A 35 7.38 -0.87 0.45
C ALA A 35 8.09 -1.35 1.72
N SER A 36 9.13 -2.16 1.53
CA SER A 36 10.05 -2.48 2.61
C SER A 36 10.93 -1.28 2.94
N PRO A 37 11.35 -1.11 4.20
CA PRO A 37 12.20 0.00 4.60
C PRO A 37 13.46 0.15 3.75
N ASP A 38 14.20 -0.93 3.53
CA ASP A 38 15.48 -0.91 2.81
C ASP A 38 15.30 -0.47 1.35
N ARG A 39 14.21 -0.89 0.71
CA ARG A 39 13.90 -0.49 -0.67
C ARG A 39 13.54 0.99 -0.76
N ILE A 40 12.79 1.50 0.22
CA ILE A 40 12.45 2.93 0.26
C ILE A 40 13.69 3.77 0.50
N ASP A 41 14.56 3.38 1.44
CA ASP A 41 15.80 4.09 1.74
C ASP A 41 16.67 4.20 0.49
N ALA A 42 16.90 3.09 -0.22
CA ALA A 42 17.68 3.08 -1.46
C ALA A 42 17.04 3.93 -2.57
N MET A 43 15.70 3.83 -2.73
CA MET A 43 14.97 4.63 -3.73
C MET A 43 15.04 6.11 -3.40
N ALA A 44 14.84 6.51 -2.16
CA ALA A 44 14.88 7.90 -1.73
C ALA A 44 16.25 8.51 -1.96
N GLN A 45 17.33 7.78 -1.60
CA GLN A 45 18.70 8.23 -1.83
C GLN A 45 18.99 8.43 -3.33
N ARG A 46 18.63 7.47 -4.17
CA ARG A 46 18.82 7.54 -5.62
C ARG A 46 18.08 8.74 -6.21
N LEU A 47 16.78 8.89 -5.91
CA LEU A 47 15.96 9.99 -6.42
C LEU A 47 16.47 11.36 -5.97
N TYR A 48 16.98 11.45 -4.73
CA TYR A 48 17.57 12.69 -4.23
C TYR A 48 18.81 13.06 -5.00
N GLN A 49 19.73 12.12 -5.22
CA GLN A 49 20.97 12.35 -5.97
C GLN A 49 20.70 12.73 -7.44
N GLU A 50 19.73 12.05 -8.07
CA GLU A 50 19.32 12.36 -9.45
C GLU A 50 18.70 13.76 -9.57
N ARG A 51 17.91 14.19 -8.60
CA ARG A 51 17.16 15.45 -8.65
C ARG A 51 17.96 16.65 -8.13
N PHE A 52 18.81 16.42 -7.15
CA PHE A 52 19.54 17.46 -6.42
C PHE A 52 21.04 17.13 -6.31
N PRO A 53 21.78 16.99 -7.45
CA PRO A 53 23.17 16.49 -7.45
C PRO A 53 24.14 17.38 -6.67
N GLU A 54 23.86 18.69 -6.60
CA GLU A 54 24.73 19.67 -5.92
C GLU A 54 24.24 20.00 -4.48
N ALA A 55 23.15 19.38 -4.00
CA ALA A 55 22.61 19.68 -2.70
C ALA A 55 23.37 18.95 -1.58
N LEU A 56 23.36 19.54 -0.38
CA LEU A 56 23.86 18.87 0.81
C LEU A 56 22.98 17.64 1.13
N PRO A 57 23.56 16.59 1.75
CA PRO A 57 22.77 15.42 2.15
C PRO A 57 21.57 15.79 3.02
N TYR A 58 20.43 15.15 2.75
CA TYR A 58 19.26 15.28 3.63
C TYR A 58 19.49 14.53 4.96
N GLN A 59 18.82 14.99 6.01
CA GLN A 59 18.88 14.35 7.33
C GLN A 59 17.69 13.41 7.58
N ARG A 60 16.58 13.64 6.89
CA ARG A 60 15.34 12.87 7.01
C ARG A 60 14.60 12.89 5.69
N PHE A 61 13.88 11.82 5.40
CA PHE A 61 12.81 11.86 4.41
C PHE A 61 11.55 11.18 4.94
N ILE A 62 10.42 11.55 4.36
CA ILE A 62 9.12 10.91 4.57
C ILE A 62 8.59 10.48 3.22
N TYR A 63 8.29 9.19 3.08
CA TYR A 63 7.56 8.63 1.95
C TYR A 63 6.09 8.53 2.33
N SER A 64 5.23 9.17 1.56
CA SER A 64 3.82 9.28 1.86
C SER A 64 2.96 9.18 0.61
N SER A 65 1.70 8.86 0.82
CA SER A 65 0.67 8.81 -0.20
C SER A 65 -0.45 9.79 0.10
N PHE A 66 -0.91 10.49 -0.93
CA PHE A 66 -2.17 11.22 -0.94
C PHE A 66 -3.20 10.31 -1.61
N TRP A 67 -4.16 9.84 -0.85
CA TRP A 67 -5.20 8.93 -1.31
C TRP A 67 -6.58 9.58 -1.18
N ARG A 68 -7.43 9.40 -2.21
CA ARG A 68 -8.82 9.86 -2.18
C ARG A 68 -9.73 8.94 -2.99
N THR A 69 -11.01 8.92 -2.63
CA THR A 69 -12.06 8.26 -3.40
C THR A 69 -12.68 9.20 -4.43
N PHE A 70 -13.18 8.65 -5.53
CA PHE A 70 -14.01 9.33 -6.52
C PHE A 70 -15.47 8.90 -6.48
N SER A 71 -15.73 7.65 -6.05
CA SER A 71 -17.09 7.15 -5.85
C SER A 71 -17.78 7.86 -4.68
N PRO A 72 -19.10 8.04 -4.74
CA PRO A 72 -19.84 8.59 -3.60
C PRO A 72 -19.80 7.64 -2.40
N PRO A 73 -19.97 8.16 -1.17
CA PRO A 73 -20.14 7.31 -0.01
C PRO A 73 -21.54 6.66 0.04
N PRO A 74 -21.68 5.51 0.70
CA PRO A 74 -20.61 4.68 1.21
C PRO A 74 -19.94 3.85 0.13
N GLN A 75 -18.65 3.56 0.30
CA GLN A 75 -17.94 2.65 -0.60
C GLN A 75 -18.01 1.21 -0.08
N ASP A 76 -18.06 0.24 -1.02
CA ASP A 76 -18.10 -1.19 -0.72
C ASP A 76 -16.79 -1.73 -0.12
N TYR A 77 -15.66 -1.10 -0.48
CA TYR A 77 -14.32 -1.43 0.01
C TYR A 77 -13.60 -0.18 0.54
N PRO A 78 -13.98 0.35 1.71
CA PRO A 78 -13.28 1.48 2.30
C PRO A 78 -11.81 1.15 2.59
N LEU A 79 -10.97 2.19 2.67
CA LEU A 79 -9.58 2.07 3.08
C LEU A 79 -9.51 2.12 4.61
N ALA A 80 -8.98 1.06 5.21
CA ALA A 80 -8.66 1.02 6.64
C ALA A 80 -7.18 1.30 6.86
N LEU A 81 -6.88 2.09 7.88
CA LEU A 81 -5.54 2.48 8.32
C LEU A 81 -5.32 1.95 9.73
N CYS A 82 -4.19 1.30 9.95
CA CYS A 82 -3.78 0.88 11.28
C CYS A 82 -3.12 2.04 12.03
N ASP A 83 -3.46 2.25 13.29
CA ASP A 83 -2.69 3.16 14.14
C ASP A 83 -1.25 2.65 14.26
N GLY A 84 -0.31 3.37 13.68
CA GLY A 84 1.09 2.98 13.68
C GLY A 84 1.73 2.83 15.07
N ASN A 85 1.13 3.42 16.12
CA ASN A 85 1.56 3.19 17.51
C ASN A 85 1.16 1.81 18.03
N SER A 86 0.18 1.15 17.41
CA SER A 86 -0.23 -0.20 17.76
C SER A 86 0.54 -1.30 17.00
N VAL A 87 1.47 -0.92 16.13
CA VAL A 87 2.25 -1.83 15.29
C VAL A 87 3.68 -1.94 15.82
N GLY A 88 4.17 -3.15 16.04
CA GLY A 88 5.56 -3.41 16.45
C GLY A 88 6.57 -3.08 15.36
N ASP A 89 7.78 -2.67 15.74
CA ASP A 89 8.83 -2.33 14.76
C ASP A 89 9.28 -3.55 13.97
N GLU A 90 9.29 -4.74 14.61
CA GLU A 90 9.67 -6.03 14.01
C GLU A 90 8.51 -6.73 13.29
N GLU A 91 7.30 -6.17 13.34
CA GLU A 91 6.17 -6.71 12.60
C GLU A 91 6.29 -6.38 11.11
N GLY A 92 5.72 -7.22 10.29
CA GLY A 92 5.74 -7.04 8.84
C GLY A 92 6.67 -8.04 8.15
N VAL A 93 6.05 -8.99 7.46
CA VAL A 93 6.76 -10.00 6.68
C VAL A 93 7.07 -9.42 5.30
N PRO A 94 8.35 -9.42 4.88
CA PRO A 94 8.71 -8.99 3.54
C PRO A 94 7.93 -9.78 2.49
N ASN A 95 7.37 -9.09 1.51
CA ASN A 95 6.61 -9.69 0.42
C ASN A 95 7.20 -9.28 -0.93
N THR A 96 7.35 -10.26 -1.82
CA THR A 96 7.80 -10.06 -3.18
C THR A 96 6.64 -10.12 -4.14
N LEU A 97 6.47 -9.09 -4.96
CA LEU A 97 5.44 -9.05 -6.00
C LEU A 97 6.04 -9.46 -7.35
N PHE A 98 5.52 -10.53 -7.92
CA PHE A 98 5.84 -10.96 -9.27
C PHE A 98 4.70 -10.64 -10.22
N ILE A 99 5.03 -10.01 -11.35
CA ILE A 99 4.10 -9.83 -12.46
C ILE A 99 4.32 -11.01 -13.40
N VAL A 100 3.30 -11.83 -13.57
CA VAL A 100 3.36 -13.06 -14.38
C VAL A 100 2.22 -13.09 -15.39
N ASP A 101 2.45 -13.70 -16.55
CA ASP A 101 1.44 -13.82 -17.60
C ASP A 101 0.37 -14.86 -17.26
N ARG A 102 0.69 -15.82 -16.40
CA ARG A 102 -0.20 -16.83 -15.84
C ARG A 102 0.12 -17.10 -14.39
N ILE A 103 -0.85 -17.59 -13.65
CA ILE A 103 -0.60 -18.06 -12.27
C ILE A 103 0.27 -19.31 -12.36
N PRO A 104 1.48 -19.31 -11.72
CA PRO A 104 2.33 -20.48 -11.72
C PRO A 104 1.68 -21.65 -10.99
N GLU A 105 2.03 -22.87 -11.38
CA GLU A 105 1.65 -24.07 -10.63
C GLU A 105 2.38 -24.12 -9.29
N ARG A 106 1.83 -24.87 -8.34
CA ARG A 106 2.38 -24.96 -6.99
C ARG A 106 3.88 -25.32 -6.96
N GLU A 107 4.30 -26.25 -7.81
CA GLU A 107 5.70 -26.68 -7.91
C GLU A 107 6.62 -25.57 -8.44
N GLU A 108 6.11 -24.73 -9.34
CA GLU A 108 6.83 -23.58 -9.86
C GLU A 108 6.97 -22.48 -8.78
N MET A 109 5.92 -22.27 -7.97
CA MET A 109 5.94 -21.30 -6.87
C MET A 109 6.93 -21.68 -5.75
N LEU A 110 7.24 -22.97 -5.59
CA LEU A 110 8.18 -23.46 -4.59
C LEU A 110 9.65 -23.42 -5.05
N ARG A 111 9.91 -23.05 -6.29
CA ARG A 111 11.28 -22.91 -6.80
C ARG A 111 11.94 -21.65 -6.26
N PRO A 112 13.21 -21.70 -5.89
CA PRO A 112 13.96 -20.51 -5.50
C PRO A 112 13.93 -19.46 -6.62
N VAL A 113 13.67 -18.21 -6.27
CA VAL A 113 13.69 -17.10 -7.20
C VAL A 113 15.05 -16.41 -7.11
N PRO A 114 15.80 -16.30 -8.21
CA PRO A 114 17.07 -15.58 -8.20
C PRO A 114 16.89 -14.12 -7.74
N ASP A 115 17.75 -13.67 -6.83
CA ASP A 115 17.75 -12.31 -6.27
C ASP A 115 16.37 -11.90 -5.66
N GLU A 116 15.67 -12.84 -5.02
CA GLU A 116 14.34 -12.58 -4.43
C GLU A 116 14.41 -11.48 -3.36
N ASP A 117 15.46 -11.47 -2.56
CA ASP A 117 15.73 -10.45 -1.55
C ASP A 117 15.74 -9.02 -2.13
N LYS A 118 16.24 -8.87 -3.36
CA LYS A 118 16.26 -7.58 -4.09
C LYS A 118 14.89 -7.19 -4.68
N LYS A 119 13.93 -8.11 -4.70
CA LYS A 119 12.60 -7.92 -5.28
C LYS A 119 11.52 -7.66 -4.25
N VAL A 120 11.87 -7.63 -2.96
CA VAL A 120 10.91 -7.33 -1.88
C VAL A 120 10.24 -5.97 -2.15
N ALA A 121 8.92 -6.00 -2.34
CA ALA A 121 8.15 -4.84 -2.78
C ALA A 121 7.36 -4.19 -1.63
N ALA A 122 6.93 -4.99 -0.66
CA ALA A 122 6.02 -4.59 0.39
C ALA A 122 6.33 -5.33 1.70
N ALA A 123 5.63 -4.97 2.76
CA ALA A 123 5.56 -5.74 3.99
C ALA A 123 4.09 -6.09 4.27
N ILE A 124 3.81 -7.37 4.54
CA ILE A 124 2.48 -7.85 4.91
C ILE A 124 2.43 -8.07 6.42
N PHE A 125 1.28 -7.76 7.02
CA PHE A 125 1.07 -7.85 8.46
C PHE A 125 0.12 -8.99 8.79
N HIS A 126 0.53 -9.85 9.72
CA HIS A 126 -0.35 -10.85 10.29
C HIS A 126 -1.39 -10.21 11.21
N HIS A 127 -2.48 -10.92 11.43
CA HIS A 127 -3.47 -10.52 12.43
C HIS A 127 -2.82 -10.40 13.81
N ASN A 128 -3.03 -9.25 14.45
CA ASN A 128 -2.65 -9.00 15.84
C ASN A 128 -3.82 -8.29 16.53
N PRO A 129 -4.37 -8.83 17.64
CA PRO A 129 -5.50 -8.24 18.35
C PRO A 129 -5.19 -6.85 18.95
N ASP A 130 -3.94 -6.51 19.11
CA ASP A 130 -3.50 -5.20 19.62
C ASP A 130 -3.50 -4.13 18.52
N HIS A 131 -3.61 -4.51 17.25
CA HIS A 131 -3.72 -3.57 16.15
C HIS A 131 -5.04 -2.81 16.20
N ARG A 132 -4.98 -1.47 16.16
CA ARG A 132 -6.15 -0.60 16.14
C ARG A 132 -6.37 -0.06 14.73
N TRP A 133 -7.51 -0.45 14.14
CA TRP A 133 -7.87 -0.11 12.77
C TRP A 133 -8.95 0.98 12.73
N TRP A 134 -8.80 1.93 11.81
CA TRP A 134 -9.67 3.06 11.60
C TRP A 134 -10.00 3.21 10.13
N TYR A 135 -11.20 3.67 9.81
CA TYR A 135 -11.61 4.00 8.46
C TYR A 135 -12.63 5.12 8.45
N PHE A 136 -12.78 5.78 7.32
CA PHE A 136 -13.81 6.79 7.11
C PHE A 136 -15.01 6.16 6.42
N SER A 137 -16.10 5.96 7.15
CA SER A 137 -17.29 5.24 6.68
C SER A 137 -18.08 5.96 5.57
N ASN A 138 -17.93 7.28 5.49
CA ASN A 138 -18.62 8.12 4.50
C ASN A 138 -17.63 9.12 3.86
N MET A 139 -16.45 8.65 3.51
CA MET A 139 -15.44 9.51 2.88
C MET A 139 -15.95 10.05 1.56
N THR A 140 -15.93 11.37 1.45
CA THR A 140 -16.38 12.09 0.26
C THR A 140 -15.23 12.34 -0.72
N ARG A 141 -15.59 12.72 -1.94
CA ARG A 141 -14.63 13.08 -2.99
C ARG A 141 -13.72 14.27 -2.62
N ASP A 142 -14.16 15.14 -1.72
CA ASP A 142 -13.42 16.38 -1.36
C ASP A 142 -12.42 16.15 -0.22
N GLU A 143 -12.41 14.95 0.35
CA GLU A 143 -11.48 14.55 1.40
C GLU A 143 -10.28 13.82 0.84
N VAL A 144 -9.10 14.04 1.45
CA VAL A 144 -7.84 13.39 1.09
C VAL A 144 -7.19 12.83 2.34
N LEU A 145 -6.77 11.58 2.28
CA LEU A 145 -5.94 10.96 3.30
C LEU A 145 -4.46 11.14 2.95
N LEU A 146 -3.69 11.66 3.89
CA LEU A 146 -2.23 11.61 3.83
C LEU A 146 -1.77 10.42 4.68
N VAL A 147 -1.28 9.38 4.00
CA VAL A 147 -0.80 8.16 4.64
C VAL A 147 0.72 8.14 4.64
N VAL A 148 1.32 7.98 5.80
CA VAL A 148 2.78 7.84 5.93
C VAL A 148 3.15 6.37 5.72
N PHE A 149 3.88 6.09 4.65
CA PHE A 149 4.39 4.75 4.36
C PHE A 149 5.74 4.49 5.02
N HIS A 150 6.56 5.53 5.14
CA HIS A 150 7.86 5.42 5.79
C HIS A 150 8.38 6.79 6.24
N ASP A 151 8.86 6.86 7.49
CA ASP A 151 9.67 7.95 8.01
C ASP A 151 11.06 7.42 8.33
N SER A 152 12.09 7.94 7.68
CA SER A 152 13.47 7.48 7.83
C SER A 152 14.04 7.59 9.23
N ARG A 153 13.45 8.39 10.12
CA ARG A 153 13.82 8.43 11.54
C ARG A 153 13.39 7.18 12.30
N ARG A 154 12.44 6.41 11.76
CA ARG A 154 11.88 5.19 12.38
C ARG A 154 11.46 5.37 13.84
N LYS A 155 11.06 6.59 14.24
CA LYS A 155 10.42 6.86 15.53
C LYS A 155 8.92 6.64 15.37
N ARG A 156 8.31 5.85 16.25
CA ARG A 156 6.87 5.52 16.18
C ARG A 156 5.98 6.77 16.29
N PRO A 157 4.92 6.82 15.48
CA PRO A 157 4.60 5.94 14.35
C PRO A 157 5.43 6.32 13.11
N TRP A 158 6.17 5.38 12.52
CA TRP A 158 7.00 5.65 11.34
C TRP A 158 6.44 5.04 10.05
N ARG A 159 5.41 4.19 10.18
CA ARG A 159 4.67 3.59 9.05
C ARG A 159 3.23 3.34 9.45
N VAL A 160 2.33 3.29 8.46
CA VAL A 160 0.90 3.04 8.63
C VAL A 160 0.49 1.87 7.76
N PRO A 161 0.36 0.65 8.32
CA PRO A 161 -0.25 -0.46 7.60
C PRO A 161 -1.68 -0.12 7.19
N HIS A 162 -2.07 -0.57 6.01
CA HIS A 162 -3.38 -0.28 5.46
C HIS A 162 -3.91 -1.46 4.65
N THR A 163 -5.22 -1.49 4.46
CA THR A 163 -5.92 -2.52 3.70
C THR A 163 -7.27 -2.01 3.22
N ALA A 164 -7.82 -2.66 2.20
CA ALA A 164 -9.24 -2.54 1.89
C ALA A 164 -9.99 -3.70 2.51
N PHE A 165 -11.19 -3.45 3.01
CA PHE A 165 -12.06 -4.50 3.53
C PHE A 165 -13.47 -4.36 2.96
N HIS A 166 -14.19 -5.47 2.84
CA HIS A 166 -15.58 -5.44 2.38
C HIS A 166 -16.50 -5.07 3.54
N ASP A 167 -17.10 -3.88 3.50
CA ASP A 167 -18.11 -3.47 4.48
C ASP A 167 -19.48 -4.10 4.16
N LYS A 168 -19.70 -5.33 4.67
CA LYS A 168 -20.94 -6.08 4.48
C LYS A 168 -22.13 -5.49 5.24
N SER A 169 -21.93 -4.51 6.10
CA SER A 169 -23.02 -3.85 6.85
C SER A 169 -23.80 -2.86 5.97
N ARG A 170 -23.26 -2.50 4.81
CA ARG A 170 -23.81 -1.47 3.92
C ARG A 170 -24.31 -2.10 2.62
N SER A 171 -25.62 -2.34 2.55
CA SER A 171 -26.26 -2.84 1.31
C SER A 171 -26.44 -1.77 0.22
N ASP A 172 -26.26 -0.51 0.58
CA ASP A 172 -26.35 0.68 -0.27
C ASP A 172 -24.98 1.15 -0.79
N ALA A 173 -23.91 0.38 -0.55
CA ALA A 173 -22.56 0.77 -0.90
C ALA A 173 -22.30 0.79 -2.42
N HIS A 174 -21.54 1.77 -2.83
CA HIS A 174 -21.08 1.95 -4.22
C HIS A 174 -19.73 1.25 -4.44
N PRO A 175 -19.46 0.71 -5.63
CA PRO A 175 -18.13 0.25 -6.00
C PRO A 175 -17.09 1.36 -5.80
N ARG A 176 -16.00 1.04 -5.06
CA ARG A 176 -14.97 2.03 -4.79
C ARG A 176 -14.15 2.36 -6.04
N GLU A 177 -14.12 3.62 -6.38
CA GLU A 177 -13.11 4.21 -7.27
C GLU A 177 -12.20 5.12 -6.46
N SER A 178 -10.89 4.96 -6.59
CA SER A 178 -9.92 5.75 -5.84
C SER A 178 -8.66 6.04 -6.63
N ILE A 179 -7.91 7.05 -6.20
CA ILE A 179 -6.62 7.42 -6.76
C ILE A 179 -5.62 7.59 -5.64
N GLU A 180 -4.38 7.25 -5.96
CA GLU A 180 -3.24 7.43 -5.10
C GLU A 180 -2.15 8.23 -5.82
N PHE A 181 -1.54 9.16 -5.10
CA PHE A 181 -0.35 9.89 -5.53
C PHE A 181 0.72 9.79 -4.44
N ARG A 182 1.89 9.26 -4.81
CA ARG A 182 3.00 9.05 -3.87
C ARG A 182 4.02 10.18 -3.95
N SER A 183 4.58 10.54 -2.81
CA SER A 183 5.57 11.61 -2.71
C SER A 183 6.67 11.28 -1.70
N ILE A 184 7.84 11.88 -1.90
CA ILE A 184 8.93 11.88 -0.93
C ILE A 184 9.24 13.34 -0.56
N GLY A 185 9.12 13.64 0.72
CA GLY A 185 9.57 14.91 1.28
C GLY A 185 10.95 14.74 1.90
N TYR A 186 11.92 15.57 1.51
CA TYR A 186 13.28 15.58 2.07
C TYR A 186 13.44 16.78 3.01
N PHE A 187 14.17 16.57 4.11
CA PHE A 187 14.41 17.56 5.14
C PHE A 187 15.91 17.65 5.44
N SER A 188 16.44 18.85 5.44
CA SER A 188 17.82 19.23 5.84
C SER A 188 17.92 19.43 7.34
#